data_beef8235dd16a07177756f1c09981639
#
_entry.id   beef8235dd16a07177756f1c09981639
#
_cell.length_a   1.000
_cell.length_b   1.000
_cell.length_c   1.000
_cell.angle_alpha   90.00
_cell.angle_beta   90.00
_cell.angle_gamma   90.00
#
_symmetry.space_group_name_H-M   'P 1'
#
loop_
_entity.id
_entity.type
_entity.pdbx_description
1 polymer ?
#
loop_
_entity_poly.entity_id
_entity_poly.type
_entity_poly.pdbx_seq_one_letter_code
_entity_poly.pdbx_strand_id
1 'polypeptide(L)'
;MNFIIPYYCDERLKYTQKYLKKAGYNEVFDKSEANFAVFAPACDKEMFKGYENVHVFYGVGDYDKKYKNCYDYNKRDDFKYKNAILTSEGAIALYKENSNKAIYGSNILITGFGKIGKSLCNVLKAMGSKLTICARSDIDKAQAKTIADNVIDFKALQCQNYDIIFNTVPAIYFTKNEIDTFKNDIKYIELASFPGGIDKHYAKIKNIDIIDGSKLPSRYSKISAGYLIGETIDKMIKEGKNWKSDIAWQAHFVHLAKQ
;
A
#
# COMPACT_ATOMS: atom_id res chain seq x y z
N MET A 1 20.71 -13.39 14.12
CA MET A 1 19.42 -13.14 14.79
C MET A 1 18.39 -14.10 14.20
N ASN A 2 17.54 -14.61 15.05
CA ASN A 2 16.51 -15.58 14.69
C ASN A 2 15.17 -14.91 14.45
N PHE A 3 14.44 -15.33 13.44
CA PHE A 3 13.10 -14.84 13.16
C PHE A 3 12.09 -15.99 13.02
N ILE A 4 10.82 -15.67 13.27
CA ILE A 4 9.70 -16.55 13.03
C ILE A 4 8.62 -15.85 12.18
N ILE A 5 8.00 -16.61 11.28
CA ILE A 5 6.76 -16.19 10.60
C ILE A 5 5.65 -17.11 11.11
N PRO A 6 4.85 -16.66 12.08
CA PRO A 6 3.89 -17.54 12.75
C PRO A 6 2.80 -18.08 11.82
N TYR A 7 2.38 -17.26 10.85
CA TYR A 7 1.28 -17.57 9.94
C TYR A 7 1.59 -17.13 8.51
N TYR A 8 1.60 -18.07 7.58
CA TYR A 8 1.76 -17.80 6.14
C TYR A 8 0.41 -17.53 5.44
N CYS A 9 -0.42 -16.68 6.04
CA CYS A 9 -1.73 -16.30 5.48
C CYS A 9 -1.66 -15.36 4.26
N ASP A 10 -0.47 -14.86 3.94
CA ASP A 10 -0.21 -13.96 2.81
C ASP A 10 1.02 -14.46 2.05
N GLU A 11 0.89 -14.70 0.76
CA GLU A 11 1.98 -15.24 -0.06
C GLU A 11 3.24 -14.36 -0.08
N ARG A 12 3.12 -13.05 0.18
CA ARG A 12 4.26 -12.15 0.29
C ARG A 12 5.24 -12.58 1.39
N LEU A 13 4.74 -13.18 2.47
CA LEU A 13 5.58 -13.64 3.58
C LEU A 13 6.57 -14.73 3.16
N LYS A 14 6.24 -15.59 2.17
CA LYS A 14 7.19 -16.53 1.59
C LYS A 14 8.42 -15.86 0.98
N TYR A 15 8.22 -14.70 0.38
CA TYR A 15 9.30 -13.93 -0.24
C TYR A 15 10.01 -13.04 0.78
N THR A 16 9.29 -12.56 1.79
CA THR A 16 9.89 -11.92 2.98
C THR A 16 10.86 -12.88 3.67
N GLN A 17 10.46 -14.12 3.90
CA GLN A 17 11.30 -15.18 4.43
C GLN A 17 12.58 -15.37 3.60
N LYS A 18 12.42 -15.51 2.26
CA LYS A 18 13.58 -15.67 1.36
C LYS A 18 14.55 -14.50 1.47
N TYR A 19 14.04 -13.27 1.56
CA TYR A 19 14.88 -12.08 1.74
C TYR A 19 15.64 -12.15 3.06
N LEU A 20 14.94 -12.39 4.17
CA LEU A 20 15.54 -12.42 5.51
C LEU A 20 16.63 -13.50 5.63
N LYS A 21 16.40 -14.69 5.08
CA LYS A 21 17.43 -15.73 5.01
C LYS A 21 18.66 -15.29 4.22
N LYS A 22 18.45 -14.65 3.06
CA LYS A 22 19.55 -14.11 2.25
C LYS A 22 20.30 -12.98 2.97
N ALA A 23 19.61 -12.20 3.81
CA ALA A 23 20.20 -11.15 4.63
C ALA A 23 20.96 -11.67 5.88
N GLY A 24 20.98 -13.00 6.09
CA GLY A 24 21.74 -13.64 7.17
C GLY A 24 20.94 -13.87 8.46
N TYR A 25 19.63 -13.81 8.40
CA TYR A 25 18.75 -14.16 9.52
C TYR A 25 18.39 -15.65 9.48
N ASN A 26 18.33 -16.29 10.66
CA ASN A 26 17.94 -17.71 10.78
C ASN A 26 16.45 -17.81 11.08
N GLU A 27 15.73 -18.63 10.33
CA GLU A 27 14.34 -18.96 10.63
C GLU A 27 14.28 -20.03 11.73
N VAL A 28 13.42 -19.79 12.70
CA VAL A 28 13.08 -20.73 13.78
C VAL A 28 11.60 -21.02 13.79
N PHE A 29 11.21 -22.14 14.38
CA PHE A 29 9.81 -22.58 14.45
C PHE A 29 9.26 -22.51 15.87
N ASP A 30 10.13 -22.45 16.86
CA ASP A 30 9.74 -22.17 18.24
C ASP A 30 9.89 -20.68 18.55
N LYS A 31 8.79 -20.07 19.02
CA LYS A 31 8.78 -18.65 19.39
C LYS A 31 9.75 -18.30 20.52
N SER A 32 10.10 -19.29 21.37
CA SER A 32 11.08 -19.09 22.46
C SER A 32 12.49 -18.83 21.96
N GLU A 33 12.82 -19.26 20.73
CA GLU A 33 14.11 -19.06 20.08
C GLU A 33 14.14 -17.79 19.21
N ALA A 34 12.98 -17.15 18.97
CA ALA A 34 12.85 -16.03 18.06
C ALA A 34 13.27 -14.71 18.73
N ASN A 35 14.09 -13.93 18.05
CA ASN A 35 14.37 -12.53 18.41
C ASN A 35 13.27 -11.60 17.87
N PHE A 36 12.72 -11.91 16.70
CA PHE A 36 11.61 -11.17 16.13
C PHE A 36 10.63 -12.04 15.35
N ALA A 37 9.39 -11.58 15.29
CA ALA A 37 8.31 -12.20 14.54
C ALA A 37 7.83 -11.28 13.42
N VAL A 38 7.46 -11.84 12.28
CA VAL A 38 6.96 -11.10 11.12
C VAL A 38 5.54 -11.54 10.80
N PHE A 39 4.64 -10.59 10.76
CA PHE A 39 3.23 -10.79 10.45
C PHE A 39 2.85 -10.14 9.12
N ALA A 40 1.81 -10.66 8.50
CA ALA A 40 1.26 -10.11 7.26
C ALA A 40 0.80 -8.64 7.43
N PRO A 41 0.72 -7.86 6.33
CA PRO A 41 0.28 -6.47 6.39
C PRO A 41 -1.09 -6.24 7.03
N ALA A 42 -2.00 -7.18 6.95
CA ALA A 42 -3.33 -7.07 7.56
C ALA A 42 -3.57 -8.29 8.45
N CYS A 43 -3.00 -8.30 9.63
CA CYS A 43 -3.19 -9.36 10.63
C CYS A 43 -4.07 -8.86 11.79
N ASP A 44 -4.76 -9.79 12.44
CA ASP A 44 -5.51 -9.49 13.65
C ASP A 44 -4.54 -9.33 14.84
N LYS A 45 -4.86 -8.41 15.76
CA LYS A 45 -4.11 -8.20 17.00
C LYS A 45 -4.04 -9.44 17.89
N GLU A 46 -5.05 -10.32 17.83
CA GLU A 46 -5.07 -11.57 18.60
C GLU A 46 -3.93 -12.53 18.16
N MET A 47 -3.44 -12.37 16.92
CA MET A 47 -2.29 -13.14 16.43
C MET A 47 -0.98 -12.83 17.16
N PHE A 48 -0.89 -11.66 17.85
CA PHE A 48 0.30 -11.27 18.61
C PHE A 48 0.36 -11.89 20.02
N LYS A 49 -0.71 -12.55 20.44
CA LYS A 49 -0.77 -13.20 21.75
C LYS A 49 0.32 -14.26 21.87
N GLY A 50 1.11 -14.16 22.93
CA GLY A 50 2.25 -15.03 23.17
C GLY A 50 3.55 -14.58 22.50
N TYR A 51 3.58 -13.36 21.92
CA TYR A 51 4.78 -12.70 21.36
C TYR A 51 5.16 -11.44 22.12
N GLU A 52 4.73 -11.31 23.40
CA GLU A 52 4.94 -10.14 24.23
C GLU A 52 6.43 -9.87 24.49
N ASN A 53 7.26 -10.90 24.47
CA ASN A 53 8.71 -10.83 24.67
C ASN A 53 9.53 -10.88 23.37
N VAL A 54 8.86 -10.83 22.21
CA VAL A 54 9.49 -10.88 20.89
C VAL A 54 9.22 -9.57 20.15
N HIS A 55 10.18 -9.06 19.40
CA HIS A 55 9.94 -7.90 18.53
C HIS A 55 8.99 -8.26 17.39
N VAL A 56 7.88 -7.57 17.25
CA VAL A 56 6.83 -7.88 16.26
C VAL A 56 6.83 -6.86 15.15
N PHE A 57 7.08 -7.31 13.93
CA PHE A 57 6.94 -6.51 12.71
C PHE A 57 5.62 -6.81 12.02
N TYR A 58 4.81 -5.78 11.77
CA TYR A 58 3.50 -5.89 11.14
C TYR A 58 3.26 -4.71 10.18
N GLY A 59 2.17 -4.71 9.41
CA GLY A 59 2.02 -3.74 8.34
C GLY A 59 0.79 -2.84 8.38
N VAL A 60 -0.24 -3.11 9.19
CA VAL A 60 -1.44 -2.26 9.27
C VAL A 60 -2.05 -2.36 10.67
N GLY A 61 -2.34 -1.21 11.26
CA GLY A 61 -2.96 -1.07 12.56
C GLY A 61 -2.19 -0.09 13.45
N ASP A 62 -2.71 0.17 14.62
CA ASP A 62 -2.09 1.06 15.61
C ASP A 62 -1.54 0.29 16.82
N TYR A 63 -1.05 -0.93 16.58
CA TYR A 63 -0.59 -1.83 17.66
C TYR A 63 0.67 -1.32 18.36
N ASP A 64 1.53 -0.59 17.65
CA ASP A 64 2.70 0.09 18.19
C ASP A 64 2.38 1.14 19.25
N LYS A 65 1.17 1.69 19.24
CA LYS A 65 0.69 2.57 20.32
C LYS A 65 0.37 1.82 21.62
N LYS A 66 0.07 0.53 21.52
CA LYS A 66 -0.37 -0.30 22.66
C LYS A 66 0.73 -1.24 23.15
N TYR A 67 1.58 -1.75 22.25
CA TYR A 67 2.62 -2.73 22.55
C TYR A 67 3.99 -2.16 22.21
N LYS A 68 4.87 -2.03 23.22
CA LYS A 68 6.19 -1.38 23.08
C LYS A 68 7.13 -2.05 22.07
N ASN A 69 6.97 -3.35 21.83
CA ASN A 69 7.81 -4.15 20.94
C ASN A 69 7.14 -4.43 19.57
N CYS A 70 6.10 -3.69 19.22
CA CYS A 70 5.42 -3.81 17.93
C CYS A 70 5.83 -2.65 17.00
N TYR A 71 6.18 -2.98 15.75
CA TYR A 71 6.73 -2.05 14.76
C TYR A 71 5.98 -2.17 13.45
N ASP A 72 5.30 -1.09 13.08
CA ASP A 72 4.57 -1.01 11.82
C ASP A 72 5.50 -0.59 10.69
N TYR A 73 5.95 -1.56 9.87
CA TYR A 73 6.78 -1.27 8.70
C TYR A 73 6.03 -0.44 7.65
N ASN A 74 4.70 -0.46 7.64
CA ASN A 74 3.89 0.33 6.72
C ASN A 74 3.84 1.84 7.08
N LYS A 75 4.30 2.22 8.29
CA LYS A 75 4.43 3.63 8.66
C LYS A 75 5.64 4.31 8.03
N ARG A 76 6.62 3.54 7.58
CA ARG A 76 7.83 4.09 6.95
C ARG A 76 7.53 4.72 5.60
N ASP A 77 8.05 5.92 5.39
CA ASP A 77 7.81 6.63 4.13
C ASP A 77 8.53 5.99 2.95
N ASP A 78 9.74 5.48 3.14
CA ASP A 78 10.46 4.74 2.09
C ASP A 78 9.72 3.48 1.65
N PHE A 79 9.12 2.72 2.58
CA PHE A 79 8.22 1.61 2.26
C PHE A 79 7.00 2.08 1.47
N LYS A 80 6.30 3.13 1.95
CA LYS A 80 5.10 3.65 1.30
C LYS A 80 5.35 4.09 -0.14
N TYR A 81 6.49 4.75 -0.41
CA TYR A 81 6.85 5.17 -1.77
C TYR A 81 7.10 3.97 -2.69
N LYS A 82 7.88 2.98 -2.26
CA LYS A 82 8.15 1.76 -3.02
C LYS A 82 6.86 0.93 -3.25
N ASN A 83 6.03 0.80 -2.20
CA ASN A 83 4.74 0.11 -2.30
C ASN A 83 3.76 0.82 -3.24
N ALA A 84 3.82 2.17 -3.34
CA ALA A 84 3.01 2.93 -4.29
C ALA A 84 3.38 2.63 -5.75
N ILE A 85 4.65 2.35 -6.04
CA ILE A 85 5.08 1.91 -7.38
C ILE A 85 4.41 0.58 -7.73
N LEU A 86 4.49 -0.42 -6.83
CA LEU A 86 3.86 -1.72 -7.05
C LEU A 86 2.33 -1.62 -7.14
N THR A 87 1.74 -0.69 -6.40
CA THR A 87 0.30 -0.39 -6.48
C THR A 87 -0.06 0.18 -7.85
N SER A 88 0.77 1.06 -8.41
CA SER A 88 0.54 1.68 -9.72
C SER A 88 0.64 0.67 -10.85
N GLU A 89 1.65 -0.22 -10.81
CA GLU A 89 1.77 -1.34 -11.76
C GLU A 89 0.53 -2.25 -11.72
N GLY A 90 0.11 -2.62 -10.50
CA GLY A 90 -1.09 -3.43 -10.31
C GLY A 90 -2.38 -2.73 -10.78
N ALA A 91 -2.49 -1.41 -10.63
CA ALA A 91 -3.64 -0.64 -11.10
C ALA A 91 -3.73 -0.63 -12.64
N ILE A 92 -2.59 -0.55 -13.32
CA ILE A 92 -2.50 -0.64 -14.77
C ILE A 92 -2.86 -2.06 -15.24
N ALA A 93 -2.33 -3.10 -14.60
CA ALA A 93 -2.66 -4.48 -14.91
C ALA A 93 -4.17 -4.72 -14.73
N LEU A 94 -4.73 -4.29 -13.59
CA LEU A 94 -6.16 -4.40 -13.30
C LEU A 94 -7.02 -3.69 -14.35
N TYR A 95 -6.61 -2.49 -14.79
CA TYR A 95 -7.30 -1.81 -15.90
C TYR A 95 -7.29 -2.66 -17.18
N LYS A 96 -6.13 -3.22 -17.53
CA LYS A 96 -6.00 -4.03 -18.75
C LYS A 96 -6.79 -5.35 -18.71
N GLU A 97 -6.99 -5.93 -17.53
CA GLU A 97 -7.88 -7.09 -17.35
C GLU A 97 -9.36 -6.74 -17.56
N ASN A 98 -9.74 -5.49 -17.30
CA ASN A 98 -11.13 -5.01 -17.37
C ASN A 98 -11.42 -4.13 -18.62
N SER A 99 -10.47 -3.97 -19.53
CA SER A 99 -10.61 -3.11 -20.71
C SER A 99 -9.68 -3.53 -21.84
N ASN A 100 -10.22 -3.56 -23.03
CA ASN A 100 -9.45 -3.74 -24.28
C ASN A 100 -8.95 -2.41 -24.86
N LYS A 101 -9.31 -1.25 -24.25
CA LYS A 101 -8.83 0.05 -24.72
C LYS A 101 -7.36 0.27 -24.33
N ALA A 102 -6.64 0.99 -25.19
CA ALA A 102 -5.27 1.41 -24.87
C ALA A 102 -5.26 2.50 -23.80
N ILE A 103 -4.17 2.57 -23.04
CA ILE A 103 -3.86 3.71 -22.16
C ILE A 103 -3.37 4.90 -23.00
N TYR A 104 -2.58 4.62 -24.03
CA TYR A 104 -2.12 5.63 -24.96
C TYR A 104 -3.30 6.41 -25.56
N GLY A 105 -3.24 7.74 -25.46
CA GLY A 105 -4.29 8.64 -25.96
C GLY A 105 -5.57 8.70 -25.14
N SER A 106 -5.76 7.84 -24.13
CA SER A 106 -6.92 7.88 -23.24
C SER A 106 -6.92 9.12 -22.33
N ASN A 107 -8.12 9.66 -22.09
CA ASN A 107 -8.32 10.73 -21.10
C ASN A 107 -8.48 10.11 -19.72
N ILE A 108 -7.52 10.33 -18.84
CA ILE A 108 -7.46 9.72 -17.51
C ILE A 108 -7.59 10.79 -16.43
N LEU A 109 -8.46 10.53 -15.46
CA LEU A 109 -8.53 11.30 -14.22
C LEU A 109 -7.90 10.50 -13.08
N ILE A 110 -6.99 11.14 -12.34
CA ILE A 110 -6.53 10.63 -11.04
C ILE A 110 -7.03 11.60 -9.97
N THR A 111 -7.78 11.10 -9.00
CA THR A 111 -8.15 11.89 -7.83
C THR A 111 -7.14 11.62 -6.71
N GLY A 112 -6.58 12.71 -6.18
CA GLY A 112 -5.50 12.70 -5.20
C GLY A 112 -4.10 12.69 -5.83
N PHE A 113 -3.18 13.43 -5.19
CA PHE A 113 -1.78 13.53 -5.59
C PHE A 113 -0.83 13.13 -4.46
N GLY A 114 -1.25 12.10 -3.69
CA GLY A 114 -0.42 11.42 -2.71
C GLY A 114 0.59 10.46 -3.36
N LYS A 115 1.19 9.59 -2.56
CA LYS A 115 2.25 8.65 -3.03
C LYS A 115 1.78 7.79 -4.23
N ILE A 116 0.56 7.23 -4.16
CA ILE A 116 -0.02 6.42 -5.26
C ILE A 116 -0.34 7.31 -6.46
N GLY A 117 -1.01 8.45 -6.25
CA GLY A 117 -1.35 9.38 -7.33
C GLY A 117 -0.14 9.89 -8.08
N LYS A 118 0.95 10.24 -7.38
CA LYS A 118 2.24 10.65 -7.98
C LYS A 118 2.88 9.52 -8.80
N SER A 119 2.89 8.30 -8.28
CA SER A 119 3.43 7.15 -8.98
C SER A 119 2.64 6.84 -10.26
N LEU A 120 1.30 6.77 -10.18
CA LEU A 120 0.43 6.58 -11.33
C LEU A 120 0.60 7.69 -12.37
N CYS A 121 0.65 8.95 -11.94
CA CYS A 121 0.83 10.09 -12.81
C CYS A 121 2.07 9.92 -13.71
N ASN A 122 3.22 9.58 -13.11
CA ASN A 122 4.47 9.39 -13.83
C ASN A 122 4.37 8.26 -14.87
N VAL A 123 3.84 7.11 -14.48
CA VAL A 123 3.76 5.94 -15.37
C VAL A 123 2.75 6.19 -16.50
N LEU A 124 1.55 6.66 -16.20
CA LEU A 124 0.50 6.90 -17.18
C LEU A 124 0.89 8.00 -18.18
N LYS A 125 1.61 9.04 -17.70
CA LYS A 125 2.15 10.06 -18.59
C LYS A 125 3.20 9.50 -19.53
N ALA A 126 4.10 8.67 -19.05
CA ALA A 126 5.08 7.97 -19.89
C ALA A 126 4.44 7.03 -20.91
N MET A 127 3.25 6.48 -20.61
CA MET A 127 2.46 5.66 -21.54
C MET A 127 1.67 6.50 -22.56
N GLY A 128 1.79 7.84 -22.55
CA GLY A 128 1.18 8.72 -23.54
C GLY A 128 -0.31 9.00 -23.31
N SER A 129 -0.81 8.89 -22.09
CA SER A 129 -2.17 9.28 -21.76
C SER A 129 -2.33 10.80 -21.67
N LYS A 130 -3.57 11.28 -21.84
CA LYS A 130 -4.00 12.66 -21.52
C LYS A 130 -4.46 12.70 -20.08
N LEU A 131 -3.65 13.28 -19.21
CA LEU A 131 -3.77 13.12 -17.78
C LEU A 131 -4.30 14.38 -17.07
N THR A 132 -5.39 14.22 -16.34
CA THR A 132 -5.92 15.22 -15.42
C THR A 132 -5.72 14.75 -13.98
N ILE A 133 -5.19 15.64 -13.14
CA ILE A 133 -5.08 15.40 -11.69
C ILE A 133 -6.11 16.27 -10.97
N CYS A 134 -6.90 15.64 -10.11
CA CYS A 134 -7.75 16.35 -9.17
C CYS A 134 -7.08 16.37 -7.79
N ALA A 135 -6.69 17.54 -7.30
CA ALA A 135 -5.99 17.71 -6.04
C ALA A 135 -6.57 18.84 -5.19
N ARG A 136 -6.44 18.72 -3.86
CA ARG A 136 -6.98 19.69 -2.92
C ARG A 136 -5.99 20.80 -2.56
N SER A 137 -4.76 20.41 -2.17
CA SER A 137 -3.77 21.38 -1.70
C SER A 137 -3.11 22.12 -2.86
N ASP A 138 -2.78 23.40 -2.65
CA ASP A 138 -2.10 24.19 -3.67
C ASP A 138 -0.68 23.67 -3.96
N ILE A 139 -0.03 23.08 -2.96
CA ILE A 139 1.27 22.41 -3.13
C ILE A 139 1.13 21.22 -4.09
N ASP A 140 0.14 20.34 -3.86
CA ASP A 140 -0.08 19.19 -4.74
C ASP A 140 -0.47 19.63 -6.15
N LYS A 141 -1.32 20.68 -6.27
CA LYS A 141 -1.69 21.26 -7.58
C LYS A 141 -0.47 21.81 -8.31
N ALA A 142 0.41 22.56 -7.61
CA ALA A 142 1.62 23.10 -8.20
C ALA A 142 2.57 21.98 -8.68
N GLN A 143 2.77 20.95 -7.87
CA GLN A 143 3.58 19.78 -8.26
C GLN A 143 2.93 19.02 -9.43
N ALA A 144 1.62 18.78 -9.40
CA ALA A 144 0.92 18.07 -10.46
C ALA A 144 1.01 18.80 -11.81
N LYS A 145 0.99 20.13 -11.84
CA LYS A 145 1.15 20.95 -13.05
C LYS A 145 2.48 20.75 -13.79
N THR A 146 3.49 20.22 -13.14
CA THR A 146 4.79 19.93 -13.79
C THR A 146 4.78 18.64 -14.61
N ILE A 147 3.74 17.80 -14.47
CA ILE A 147 3.68 16.46 -15.08
C ILE A 147 2.39 16.26 -15.86
N ALA A 148 1.25 16.61 -15.28
CA ALA A 148 -0.08 16.37 -15.85
C ALA A 148 -0.43 17.42 -16.94
N ASP A 149 -1.29 17.03 -17.88
CA ASP A 149 -1.80 17.94 -18.90
C ASP A 149 -2.79 18.96 -18.33
N ASN A 150 -3.54 18.53 -17.30
CA ASN A 150 -4.50 19.40 -16.62
C ASN A 150 -4.53 19.12 -15.11
N VAL A 151 -4.84 20.15 -14.32
CA VAL A 151 -5.01 20.06 -12.88
C VAL A 151 -6.25 20.81 -12.45
N ILE A 152 -7.15 20.11 -11.75
CA ILE A 152 -8.42 20.65 -11.30
C ILE A 152 -8.59 20.57 -9.77
N ASP A 153 -9.49 21.35 -9.24
CA ASP A 153 -9.99 21.23 -7.86
C ASP A 153 -11.18 20.27 -7.79
N PHE A 154 -11.42 19.65 -6.64
CA PHE A 154 -12.60 18.80 -6.43
C PHE A 154 -13.92 19.52 -6.64
N LYS A 155 -13.97 20.84 -6.43
CA LYS A 155 -15.17 21.66 -6.70
C LYS A 155 -15.50 21.78 -8.19
N ALA A 156 -14.51 21.55 -9.05
CA ALA A 156 -14.66 21.60 -10.52
C ALA A 156 -14.72 20.19 -11.14
N LEU A 157 -14.98 19.16 -10.33
CA LEU A 157 -15.00 17.77 -10.77
C LEU A 157 -16.19 17.52 -11.70
N GLN A 158 -15.90 17.28 -12.98
CA GLN A 158 -16.86 16.84 -14.01
C GLN A 158 -16.23 15.70 -14.80
N CYS A 159 -16.99 14.65 -15.07
CA CYS A 159 -16.41 13.37 -15.50
C CYS A 159 -16.75 12.95 -16.94
N GLN A 160 -17.50 13.76 -17.70
CA GLN A 160 -17.99 13.43 -19.05
C GLN A 160 -16.86 13.19 -20.09
N ASN A 161 -15.64 13.64 -19.81
CA ASN A 161 -14.54 13.57 -20.77
C ASN A 161 -13.52 12.45 -20.46
N TYR A 162 -13.68 11.74 -19.34
CA TYR A 162 -12.70 10.72 -18.95
C TYR A 162 -13.10 9.33 -19.42
N ASP A 163 -12.12 8.55 -19.83
CA ASP A 163 -12.25 7.14 -20.18
C ASP A 163 -11.97 6.26 -18.97
N ILE A 164 -11.08 6.73 -18.09
CA ILE A 164 -10.63 6.02 -16.89
C ILE A 164 -10.55 7.00 -15.72
N ILE A 165 -11.02 6.55 -14.55
CA ILE A 165 -10.84 7.24 -13.27
C ILE A 165 -10.08 6.31 -12.33
N PHE A 166 -8.94 6.77 -11.81
CA PHE A 166 -8.25 6.14 -10.67
C PHE A 166 -8.50 6.98 -9.42
N ASN A 167 -9.30 6.46 -8.49
CA ASN A 167 -9.50 7.14 -7.23
C ASN A 167 -8.47 6.71 -6.17
N THR A 168 -7.72 7.67 -5.62
CA THR A 168 -6.76 7.43 -4.53
C THR A 168 -7.14 8.13 -3.21
N VAL A 169 -8.31 8.78 -3.15
CA VAL A 169 -8.75 9.56 -1.99
C VAL A 169 -9.86 8.82 -1.25
N PRO A 170 -9.68 8.53 0.06
CA PRO A 170 -10.70 7.84 0.87
C PRO A 170 -11.76 8.82 1.40
N ALA A 171 -12.40 9.55 0.51
CA ALA A 171 -13.49 10.47 0.82
C ALA A 171 -14.42 10.56 -0.40
N ILE A 172 -15.73 10.51 -0.15
CA ILE A 172 -16.74 10.50 -1.22
C ILE A 172 -16.81 11.87 -1.89
N TYR A 173 -16.28 11.93 -3.11
CA TYR A 173 -16.37 13.07 -4.02
C TYR A 173 -17.23 12.78 -5.25
N PHE A 174 -17.35 11.51 -5.63
CA PHE A 174 -18.23 11.10 -6.72
C PHE A 174 -19.62 10.79 -6.15
N THR A 175 -20.41 11.84 -6.05
CA THR A 175 -21.82 11.79 -5.64
C THR A 175 -22.73 11.69 -6.88
N LYS A 176 -24.04 11.81 -6.68
CA LYS A 176 -25.02 11.84 -7.77
C LYS A 176 -24.61 12.79 -8.90
N ASN A 177 -24.17 14.01 -8.57
CA ASN A 177 -23.88 15.05 -9.57
C ASN A 177 -22.72 14.62 -10.48
N GLU A 178 -21.64 14.09 -9.90
CA GLU A 178 -20.47 13.66 -10.66
C GLU A 178 -20.76 12.36 -11.43
N ILE A 179 -21.45 11.40 -10.81
CA ILE A 179 -21.79 10.10 -11.43
C ILE A 179 -22.71 10.31 -12.64
N ASP A 180 -23.65 11.24 -12.59
CA ASP A 180 -24.54 11.56 -13.71
C ASP A 180 -23.78 12.12 -14.94
N THR A 181 -22.53 12.55 -14.77
CA THR A 181 -21.66 12.98 -15.88
C THR A 181 -20.77 11.87 -16.43
N PHE A 182 -20.79 10.67 -15.89
CA PHE A 182 -19.97 9.57 -16.36
C PHE A 182 -20.36 9.13 -17.77
N LYS A 183 -19.35 8.78 -18.59
CA LYS A 183 -19.59 8.08 -19.85
C LYS A 183 -20.11 6.66 -19.56
N ASN A 184 -20.90 6.11 -20.49
CA ASN A 184 -21.44 4.74 -20.37
C ASN A 184 -20.37 3.66 -20.25
N ASP A 185 -19.18 3.89 -20.81
CA ASP A 185 -18.07 2.93 -20.88
C ASP A 185 -16.88 3.31 -20.00
N ILE A 186 -17.07 4.24 -19.07
CA ILE A 186 -16.05 4.68 -18.12
C ILE A 186 -15.56 3.51 -17.27
N LYS A 187 -14.26 3.48 -16.98
CA LYS A 187 -13.67 2.55 -16.03
C LYS A 187 -13.32 3.29 -14.75
N TYR A 188 -14.02 2.97 -13.66
CA TYR A 188 -13.74 3.53 -12.33
C TYR A 188 -12.98 2.51 -11.49
N ILE A 189 -11.74 2.82 -11.16
CA ILE A 189 -10.86 1.96 -10.35
C ILE A 189 -10.68 2.58 -8.97
N GLU A 190 -11.16 1.89 -7.96
CA GLU A 190 -11.08 2.31 -6.58
C GLU A 190 -9.78 1.82 -5.92
N LEU A 191 -8.83 2.71 -5.70
CA LEU A 191 -7.54 2.41 -5.05
C LEU A 191 -7.51 2.88 -3.59
N ALA A 192 -8.45 3.73 -3.20
CA ALA A 192 -8.51 4.24 -1.85
C ALA A 192 -9.05 3.19 -0.87
N SER A 193 -8.63 3.29 0.38
CA SER A 193 -9.21 2.51 1.47
C SER A 193 -10.66 2.96 1.76
N PHE A 194 -11.37 2.19 2.59
CA PHE A 194 -12.70 2.57 3.04
C PHE A 194 -12.71 4.01 3.60
N PRO A 195 -13.75 4.80 3.26
CA PRO A 195 -15.00 4.46 2.57
C PRO A 195 -14.89 4.38 1.03
N GLY A 196 -13.76 4.73 0.42
CA GLY A 196 -13.59 4.93 -1.01
C GLY A 196 -13.98 6.36 -1.44
N GLY A 197 -14.09 6.59 -2.75
CA GLY A 197 -14.34 7.91 -3.33
C GLY A 197 -15.73 8.10 -3.95
N ILE A 198 -16.52 7.03 -4.11
CA ILE A 198 -17.77 7.03 -4.86
C ILE A 198 -18.96 6.58 -3.98
N ASP A 199 -20.10 7.22 -4.16
CA ASP A 199 -21.38 6.74 -3.63
C ASP A 199 -21.74 5.41 -4.29
N LYS A 200 -21.45 4.31 -3.60
CA LYS A 200 -21.65 2.94 -4.08
C LYS A 200 -23.13 2.63 -4.34
N HIS A 201 -24.03 3.21 -3.56
CA HIS A 201 -25.46 2.99 -3.74
C HIS A 201 -25.94 3.64 -5.05
N TYR A 202 -25.56 4.89 -5.29
CA TYR A 202 -25.96 5.59 -6.51
C TYR A 202 -25.23 5.04 -7.75
N ALA A 203 -23.97 4.67 -7.63
CA ALA A 203 -23.21 4.00 -8.70
C ALA A 203 -23.90 2.70 -9.16
N LYS A 204 -24.44 1.90 -8.21
CA LYS A 204 -25.21 0.69 -8.52
C LYS A 204 -26.50 1.02 -9.27
N ILE A 205 -27.24 2.08 -8.90
CA ILE A 205 -28.46 2.52 -9.62
C ILE A 205 -28.12 2.89 -11.07
N LYS A 206 -26.93 3.47 -11.30
CA LYS A 206 -26.47 3.89 -12.63
C LYS A 206 -25.72 2.79 -13.39
N ASN A 207 -25.65 1.57 -12.85
CA ASN A 207 -24.89 0.43 -13.41
C ASN A 207 -23.42 0.76 -13.67
N ILE A 208 -22.80 1.58 -12.80
CA ILE A 208 -21.38 1.85 -12.85
C ILE A 208 -20.63 0.70 -12.18
N ASP A 209 -19.73 0.06 -12.95
CA ASP A 209 -18.85 -0.97 -12.44
C ASP A 209 -17.69 -0.34 -11.65
N ILE A 210 -17.67 -0.61 -10.34
CA ILE A 210 -16.58 -0.17 -9.45
C ILE A 210 -15.55 -1.30 -9.37
N ILE A 211 -14.44 -1.11 -10.06
CA ILE A 211 -13.35 -2.10 -10.09
C ILE A 211 -12.53 -1.96 -8.79
N ASP A 212 -12.52 -3.02 -7.99
CA ASP A 212 -11.79 -3.06 -6.72
C ASP A 212 -10.28 -3.13 -6.93
N GLY A 213 -9.60 -2.04 -6.64
CA GLY A 213 -8.15 -1.89 -6.66
C GLY A 213 -7.48 -2.12 -5.30
N SER A 214 -8.11 -2.85 -4.39
CA SER A 214 -7.49 -3.21 -3.13
C SER A 214 -6.39 -4.25 -3.29
N LYS A 215 -5.41 -4.24 -2.38
CA LYS A 215 -4.35 -5.27 -2.25
C LYS A 215 -3.53 -5.53 -3.53
N LEU A 216 -3.42 -4.58 -4.44
CA LEU A 216 -2.74 -4.75 -5.74
C LEU A 216 -1.31 -5.29 -5.64
N PRO A 217 -0.43 -4.85 -4.71
CA PRO A 217 0.91 -5.43 -4.59
C PRO A 217 0.91 -6.93 -4.27
N SER A 218 -0.07 -7.44 -3.52
CA SER A 218 -0.16 -8.88 -3.25
C SER A 218 -0.80 -9.66 -4.40
N ARG A 219 -1.62 -9.03 -5.22
CA ARG A 219 -2.27 -9.65 -6.39
C ARG A 219 -1.33 -9.75 -7.59
N TYR A 220 -0.62 -8.67 -7.90
CA TYR A 220 0.14 -8.52 -9.15
C TYR A 220 1.66 -8.57 -8.99
N SER A 221 2.19 -8.23 -7.79
CA SER A 221 3.63 -8.09 -7.56
C SER A 221 4.07 -8.74 -6.24
N LYS A 222 3.50 -9.90 -5.90
CA LYS A 222 3.70 -10.57 -4.61
C LYS A 222 5.17 -10.87 -4.28
N ILE A 223 6.00 -11.16 -5.29
CA ILE A 223 7.43 -11.39 -5.12
C ILE A 223 8.11 -10.10 -4.66
N SER A 224 7.97 -9.03 -5.46
CA SER A 224 8.58 -7.73 -5.18
C SER A 224 8.06 -7.14 -3.87
N ALA A 225 6.76 -7.27 -3.61
CA ALA A 225 6.15 -6.79 -2.36
C ALA A 225 6.66 -7.56 -1.13
N GLY A 226 6.89 -8.87 -1.24
CA GLY A 226 7.49 -9.66 -0.17
C GLY A 226 8.95 -9.29 0.10
N TYR A 227 9.74 -9.10 -0.96
CA TYR A 227 11.12 -8.60 -0.82
C TYR A 227 11.16 -7.19 -0.21
N LEU A 228 10.24 -6.30 -0.61
CA LEU A 228 10.13 -4.96 -0.03
C LEU A 228 9.83 -5.00 1.48
N ILE A 229 8.95 -5.90 1.93
CA ILE A 229 8.70 -6.11 3.37
C ILE A 229 9.99 -6.55 4.07
N GLY A 230 10.68 -7.56 3.53
CA GLY A 230 11.92 -8.07 4.10
C GLY A 230 13.02 -7.02 4.17
N GLU A 231 13.25 -6.27 3.08
CA GLU A 231 14.20 -5.15 3.02
C GLU A 231 13.89 -4.08 4.08
N THR A 232 12.61 -3.76 4.23
CA THR A 232 12.18 -2.75 5.19
C THR A 232 12.42 -3.20 6.63
N ILE A 233 12.10 -4.44 6.95
CA ILE A 233 12.36 -5.03 8.28
C ILE A 233 13.85 -5.07 8.57
N ASP A 234 14.68 -5.55 7.64
CA ASP A 234 16.14 -5.57 7.76
C ASP A 234 16.71 -4.17 8.04
N LYS A 235 16.21 -3.18 7.31
CA LYS A 235 16.58 -1.77 7.52
C LYS A 235 16.16 -1.28 8.89
N MET A 236 14.93 -1.56 9.34
CA MET A 236 14.45 -1.21 10.67
C MET A 236 15.31 -1.83 11.78
N ILE A 237 15.68 -3.11 11.63
CA ILE A 237 16.56 -3.80 12.58
C ILE A 237 17.95 -3.14 12.62
N LYS A 238 18.51 -2.79 11.47
CA LYS A 238 19.84 -2.15 11.39
C LYS A 238 19.86 -0.71 11.93
N GLU A 239 18.82 0.05 11.66
CA GLU A 239 18.65 1.42 12.20
C GLU A 239 18.37 1.40 13.69
N GLY A 240 17.62 0.44 14.16
CA GLY A 240 17.29 0.23 15.57
C GLY A 240 18.45 -0.30 16.43
N LYS A 241 19.72 -0.09 16.01
CA LYS A 241 20.90 -0.47 16.83
C LYS A 241 20.88 0.09 18.26
N ASN A 242 20.05 1.09 18.55
CA ASN A 242 19.74 1.58 19.89
C ASN A 242 18.78 0.67 20.68
N TRP A 243 18.15 -0.35 20.03
CA TRP A 243 17.35 -1.36 20.76
C TRP A 243 18.17 -2.20 21.74
N LYS A 244 19.51 -2.14 21.66
CA LYS A 244 20.44 -2.74 22.64
C LYS A 244 20.33 -2.11 24.03
N SER A 245 19.70 -0.94 24.17
CA SER A 245 19.49 -0.29 25.46
C SER A 245 18.17 -0.65 26.13
N ASP A 246 17.22 -1.27 25.42
CA ASP A 246 15.99 -1.76 26.03
C ASP A 246 16.29 -3.00 26.86
N ILE A 247 15.98 -2.93 28.15
CA ILE A 247 16.31 -3.93 29.19
C ILE A 247 15.92 -5.36 28.79
N ALA A 248 14.86 -5.54 28.00
CA ALA A 248 14.42 -6.84 27.49
C ALA A 248 15.43 -7.47 26.51
N TRP A 249 16.14 -6.69 25.69
CA TRP A 249 17.19 -7.18 24.81
C TRP A 249 18.41 -7.66 25.57
N GLN A 250 18.80 -6.95 26.63
CA GLN A 250 19.95 -7.32 27.46
C GLN A 250 19.69 -8.60 28.26
N ALA A 251 18.46 -8.83 28.76
CA ALA A 251 18.13 -10.03 29.51
C ALA A 251 18.17 -11.28 28.64
N HIS A 252 17.74 -11.23 27.39
CA HIS A 252 17.72 -12.37 26.46
C HIS A 252 19.13 -12.75 26.01
N PHE A 253 20.03 -11.79 25.73
CA PHE A 253 21.43 -12.08 25.37
C PHE A 253 22.27 -12.56 26.54
N VAL A 254 22.01 -12.10 27.76
CA VAL A 254 22.72 -12.56 28.97
C VAL A 254 22.35 -14.01 29.28
N HIS A 255 21.16 -14.45 28.95
CA HIS A 255 20.74 -15.86 29.19
C HIS A 255 21.34 -16.83 28.16
N LEU A 256 21.47 -16.42 26.88
CA LEU A 256 22.12 -17.22 25.83
C LEU A 256 23.65 -17.24 25.93
N ALA A 257 24.26 -16.24 26.52
CA ALA A 257 25.72 -16.19 26.73
C ALA A 257 26.19 -16.99 27.96
N LYS A 258 25.27 -17.52 28.76
CA LYS A 258 25.56 -18.36 29.96
C LYS A 258 25.23 -19.85 29.76
N GLN A 259 24.78 -20.24 28.58
CA GLN A 259 24.68 -21.63 28.13
C GLN A 259 25.80 -21.93 27.12
#